data_d5ff6ac090c51718e4b5c40a4b458035
#
_entry.id   d5ff6ac090c51718e4b5c40a4b458035
#
_cell.length_a   1.000
_cell.length_b   1.000
_cell.length_c   1.000
_cell.angle_alpha   90.00
_cell.angle_beta   90.00
_cell.angle_gamma   90.00
#
_symmetry.space_group_name_H-M   'P 1'
#
loop_
_entity.id
_entity.type
_entity.pdbx_description
1 polymer ?
#
loop_
_entity_poly.entity_id
_entity_poly.type
_entity_poly.pdbx_seq_one_letter_code
_entity_poly.pdbx_strand_id
1 'polypeptide(L)'
;MNRGITVDRELSKARHHGVNSTELAEKIVRERVFDSLYWKLYCFNINECSIMKRGTELQCIGSMEPSGRPFPFVCLLVKLFQLLPSQVIVQFFVDQEEFKYLKVLGLVYMRIVYRDKKLLLPHLQDYRKVRVYDNEWKLLHIDEVVDSLLNDSHFIGLTLPLIK
;
A
#
# COMPACT_ATOMS: atom_id res chain seq x y z
N MET A 1 -7.05 -25.10 5.43
CA MET A 1 -6.21 -24.08 6.05
C MET A 1 -7.10 -23.04 6.73
N ASN A 2 -6.93 -22.85 8.01
CA ASN A 2 -7.81 -21.97 8.76
C ASN A 2 -7.38 -20.52 8.58
N ARG A 3 -7.90 -19.87 7.54
CA ARG A 3 -7.55 -18.49 7.17
C ARG A 3 -7.96 -17.44 8.21
N GLY A 4 -8.76 -17.83 9.21
CA GLY A 4 -9.19 -16.92 10.27
C GLY A 4 -8.11 -16.54 11.27
N ILE A 5 -6.92 -17.15 11.19
CA ILE A 5 -5.83 -16.90 12.13
C ILE A 5 -4.99 -15.68 11.71
N THR A 6 -4.98 -15.34 10.40
CA THR A 6 -4.11 -14.28 9.86
C THR A 6 -4.80 -12.94 9.67
N VAL A 7 -6.10 -12.85 9.88
CA VAL A 7 -6.88 -11.62 9.75
C VAL A 7 -7.58 -11.36 11.08
N ASP A 8 -7.40 -10.17 11.62
CA ASP A 8 -8.09 -9.73 12.81
C ASP A 8 -9.60 -9.68 12.51
N ARG A 9 -10.41 -10.39 13.32
CA ARG A 9 -11.84 -10.53 13.09
C ARG A 9 -12.59 -9.20 13.16
N GLU A 10 -12.17 -8.29 14.00
CA GLU A 10 -12.82 -6.98 14.13
C GLU A 10 -12.51 -6.11 12.91
N LEU A 11 -11.25 -6.09 12.47
CA LEU A 11 -10.82 -5.32 11.32
C LEU A 11 -11.36 -5.91 10.00
N SER A 12 -11.54 -7.23 9.92
CA SER A 12 -12.11 -7.86 8.73
C SER A 12 -13.55 -7.47 8.44
N LYS A 13 -14.23 -6.84 9.38
CA LYS A 13 -15.60 -6.31 9.20
C LYS A 13 -15.62 -4.87 8.69
N ALA A 14 -14.49 -4.19 8.66
CA ALA A 14 -14.41 -2.83 8.16
C ALA A 14 -14.83 -2.76 6.69
N ARG A 15 -15.61 -1.75 6.34
CA ARG A 15 -16.11 -1.56 4.97
C ARG A 15 -15.74 -0.19 4.45
N HIS A 16 -15.48 -0.13 3.15
CA HIS A 16 -15.21 1.10 2.43
C HIS A 16 -15.93 1.05 1.08
N HIS A 17 -16.68 2.09 0.74
CA HIS A 17 -17.53 2.11 -0.48
C HIS A 17 -18.47 0.89 -0.59
N GLY A 18 -18.99 0.41 0.54
CA GLY A 18 -19.91 -0.74 0.57
C GLY A 18 -19.25 -2.11 0.44
N VAL A 19 -17.94 -2.16 0.29
CA VAL A 19 -17.16 -3.39 0.15
C VAL A 19 -16.30 -3.58 1.41
N ASN A 20 -15.99 -4.82 1.76
CA ASN A 20 -15.03 -5.09 2.82
C ASN A 20 -13.69 -4.44 2.45
N SER A 21 -13.10 -3.67 3.37
CA SER A 21 -11.90 -2.88 3.08
C SER A 21 -10.71 -3.75 2.65
N THR A 22 -10.61 -4.99 3.11
CA THR A 22 -9.55 -5.90 2.67
C THR A 22 -9.68 -6.30 1.21
N GLU A 23 -10.89 -6.22 0.64
CA GLU A 23 -11.15 -6.53 -0.78
C GLU A 23 -10.71 -5.41 -1.73
N LEU A 24 -10.19 -4.30 -1.22
CA LEU A 24 -9.52 -3.28 -2.03
C LEU A 24 -8.25 -3.81 -2.70
N ALA A 25 -7.64 -4.84 -2.14
CA ALA A 25 -6.61 -5.63 -2.80
C ALA A 25 -7.24 -6.85 -3.48
N GLU A 26 -6.66 -7.28 -4.58
CA GLU A 26 -7.13 -8.46 -5.32
C GLU A 26 -6.98 -9.73 -4.46
N LYS A 27 -7.88 -10.70 -4.68
CA LYS A 27 -7.93 -11.93 -3.90
C LYS A 27 -6.60 -12.67 -3.84
N ILE A 28 -5.92 -12.83 -4.99
CA ILE A 28 -4.64 -13.52 -5.04
C ILE A 28 -3.55 -12.80 -4.25
N VAL A 29 -3.55 -11.47 -4.29
CA VAL A 29 -2.63 -10.64 -3.50
C VAL A 29 -2.89 -10.83 -2.01
N ARG A 30 -4.15 -10.74 -1.58
CA ARG A 30 -4.53 -10.96 -0.17
C ARG A 30 -4.12 -12.33 0.34
N GLU A 31 -4.38 -13.38 -0.43
CA GLU A 31 -4.05 -14.74 -0.04
C GLU A 31 -2.56 -14.91 0.17
N ARG A 32 -1.72 -14.42 -0.74
CA ARG A 32 -0.27 -14.49 -0.63
C ARG A 32 0.26 -13.65 0.54
N VAL A 33 -0.29 -12.46 0.73
CA VAL A 33 0.10 -11.58 1.84
C VAL A 33 -0.21 -12.24 3.19
N PHE A 34 -1.43 -12.77 3.37
CA PHE A 34 -1.83 -13.37 4.64
C PHE A 34 -1.07 -14.66 4.95
N ASP A 35 -0.62 -15.39 3.95
CA ASP A 35 0.19 -16.60 4.13
C ASP A 35 1.69 -16.29 4.32
N SER A 36 2.12 -15.05 4.12
CA SER A 36 3.54 -14.67 4.20
C SER A 36 4.05 -14.61 5.63
N LEU A 37 5.34 -14.88 5.79
CA LEU A 37 6.02 -14.76 7.07
C LEU A 37 6.05 -13.31 7.58
N TYR A 38 6.25 -12.36 6.66
CA TYR A 38 6.27 -10.93 7.01
C TYR A 38 4.95 -10.49 7.64
N TRP A 39 3.81 -10.89 7.06
CA TRP A 39 2.50 -10.61 7.64
C TRP A 39 2.36 -11.18 9.04
N LYS A 40 2.70 -12.45 9.21
CA LYS A 40 2.56 -13.16 10.49
C LYS A 40 3.43 -12.57 11.59
N LEU A 41 4.65 -12.13 11.25
CA LEU A 41 5.61 -11.58 12.22
C LEU A 41 5.39 -10.09 12.49
N TYR A 42 5.03 -9.30 11.48
CA TYR A 42 5.11 -7.83 11.56
C TYR A 42 3.80 -7.10 11.29
N CYS A 43 2.80 -7.74 10.69
CA CYS A 43 1.56 -7.08 10.29
C CYS A 43 0.34 -7.59 11.05
N PHE A 44 0.35 -8.83 11.51
CA PHE A 44 -0.77 -9.37 12.25
C PHE A 44 -0.94 -8.65 13.59
N ASN A 45 -2.16 -8.17 13.84
CA ASN A 45 -2.56 -7.54 15.10
C ASN A 45 -1.72 -6.31 15.51
N ILE A 46 -1.32 -5.48 14.53
CA ILE A 46 -0.60 -4.22 14.77
C ILE A 46 -1.49 -3.00 14.52
N ASN A 47 -1.04 -1.85 15.00
CA ASN A 47 -1.70 -0.55 14.82
C ASN A 47 -0.96 0.35 13.81
N GLU A 48 -1.50 1.55 13.58
CA GLU A 48 -0.95 2.53 12.62
C GLU A 48 0.47 2.97 12.99
N CYS A 49 0.80 3.09 14.26
CA CYS A 49 2.15 3.46 14.70
C CYS A 49 3.18 2.41 14.32
N SER A 50 2.83 1.14 14.43
CA SER A 50 3.69 0.02 14.03
C SER A 50 3.86 -0.03 12.51
N ILE A 51 2.81 0.30 11.74
CA ILE A 51 2.91 0.41 10.28
C ILE A 51 3.86 1.53 9.90
N MET A 52 3.77 2.69 10.54
CA MET A 52 4.67 3.82 10.29
C MET A 52 6.11 3.41 10.53
N LYS A 53 6.40 2.74 11.64
CA LYS A 53 7.74 2.23 11.94
C LYS A 53 8.24 1.29 10.85
N ARG A 54 7.43 0.31 10.43
CA ARG A 54 7.79 -0.62 9.37
C ARG A 54 7.93 0.09 8.02
N GLY A 55 7.11 1.10 7.76
CA GLY A 55 7.21 1.92 6.56
C GLY A 55 8.53 2.66 6.43
N THR A 56 9.12 3.10 7.55
CA THR A 56 10.44 3.74 7.53
C THR A 56 11.56 2.77 7.16
N GLU A 57 11.36 1.48 7.33
CA GLU A 57 12.32 0.43 7.01
C GLU A 57 12.23 -0.08 5.57
N LEU A 58 11.21 0.35 4.80
CA LEU A 58 11.03 -0.06 3.40
C LEU A 58 12.20 0.39 2.53
N GLN A 59 12.61 -0.49 1.62
CA GLN A 59 13.74 -0.26 0.71
C GLN A 59 13.34 -0.31 -0.77
N CYS A 60 12.11 -0.64 -1.07
CA CYS A 60 11.60 -0.71 -2.44
C CYS A 60 10.07 -0.68 -2.45
N ILE A 61 9.54 -0.49 -3.65
CA ILE A 61 8.12 -0.55 -3.95
C ILE A 61 7.89 -1.80 -4.78
N GLY A 62 6.94 -2.64 -4.39
CA GLY A 62 6.65 -3.85 -5.14
C GLY A 62 5.49 -4.61 -4.53
N SER A 63 4.87 -5.45 -5.34
CA SER A 63 3.80 -6.35 -4.92
C SER A 63 4.34 -7.75 -4.65
N MET A 64 4.69 -8.49 -5.71
CA MET A 64 5.16 -9.88 -5.61
C MET A 64 6.54 -10.04 -6.22
N GLU A 65 7.43 -10.80 -5.54
CA GLU A 65 8.67 -11.29 -6.12
C GLU A 65 8.40 -12.36 -7.19
N PRO A 66 9.37 -12.65 -8.07
CA PRO A 66 9.23 -13.75 -9.03
C PRO A 66 8.91 -15.11 -8.38
N SER A 67 9.38 -15.33 -7.16
CA SER A 67 9.08 -16.53 -6.36
C SER A 67 7.63 -16.59 -5.87
N GLY A 68 6.86 -15.51 -6.00
CA GLY A 68 5.51 -15.38 -5.47
C GLY A 68 5.45 -14.88 -4.03
N ARG A 69 6.60 -14.55 -3.41
CA ARG A 69 6.63 -13.95 -2.07
C ARG A 69 6.23 -12.47 -2.17
N PRO A 70 5.31 -11.98 -1.32
CA PRO A 70 4.99 -10.56 -1.32
C PRO A 70 6.12 -9.72 -0.76
N PHE A 71 6.32 -8.54 -1.35
CA PHE A 71 7.20 -7.53 -0.77
C PHE A 71 6.61 -6.94 0.51
N PRO A 72 7.44 -6.46 1.45
CA PRO A 72 6.95 -5.75 2.63
C PRO A 72 6.00 -4.59 2.30
N PHE A 73 6.25 -3.89 1.21
CA PHE A 73 5.41 -2.77 0.75
C PHE A 73 3.93 -3.18 0.61
N VAL A 74 3.65 -4.25 -0.13
CA VAL A 74 2.27 -4.69 -0.36
C VAL A 74 1.65 -5.26 0.92
N CYS A 75 2.43 -5.89 1.78
CA CYS A 75 1.94 -6.36 3.07
C CYS A 75 1.45 -5.21 3.95
N LEU A 76 2.23 -4.12 4.03
CA LEU A 76 1.84 -2.92 4.76
C LEU A 76 0.63 -2.23 4.12
N LEU A 77 0.56 -2.21 2.80
CA LEU A 77 -0.59 -1.65 2.08
C LEU A 77 -1.88 -2.40 2.40
N VAL A 78 -1.85 -3.73 2.38
CA VAL A 78 -3.01 -4.56 2.74
C VAL A 78 -3.40 -4.34 4.20
N LYS A 79 -2.42 -4.16 5.08
CA LYS A 79 -2.69 -3.84 6.50
C LYS A 79 -3.37 -2.48 6.64
N LEU A 80 -2.96 -1.48 5.87
CA LEU A 80 -3.63 -0.19 5.84
C LEU A 80 -5.08 -0.30 5.36
N PHE A 81 -5.35 -1.13 4.35
CA PHE A 81 -6.72 -1.38 3.92
C PHE A 81 -7.56 -2.01 5.03
N GLN A 82 -6.98 -2.90 5.81
CA GLN A 82 -7.65 -3.54 6.93
C GLN A 82 -7.96 -2.54 8.06
N LEU A 83 -7.01 -1.67 8.40
CA LEU A 83 -7.13 -0.71 9.51
C LEU A 83 -7.99 0.50 9.15
N LEU A 84 -8.01 0.94 7.90
CA LEU A 84 -8.65 2.18 7.44
C LEU A 84 -8.29 3.37 8.37
N PRO A 85 -7.01 3.75 8.48
CA PRO A 85 -6.61 4.84 9.36
C PRO A 85 -7.27 6.17 8.96
N SER A 86 -7.32 7.12 9.90
CA SER A 86 -7.87 8.44 9.61
C SER A 86 -7.06 9.15 8.54
N GLN A 87 -7.70 10.06 7.81
CA GLN A 87 -7.03 10.83 6.76
C GLN A 87 -5.85 11.64 7.31
N VAL A 88 -5.93 12.09 8.55
CA VAL A 88 -4.84 12.84 9.21
C VAL A 88 -3.57 11.99 9.30
N ILE A 89 -3.70 10.73 9.68
CA ILE A 89 -2.57 9.80 9.79
C ILE A 89 -1.96 9.53 8.41
N VAL A 90 -2.79 9.27 7.41
CA VAL A 90 -2.31 9.01 6.04
C VAL A 90 -1.65 10.27 5.46
N GLN A 91 -2.22 11.45 5.71
CA GLN A 91 -1.65 12.72 5.29
C GLN A 91 -0.26 12.94 5.91
N PHE A 92 -0.08 12.53 7.16
CA PHE A 92 1.23 12.59 7.82
C PHE A 92 2.26 11.70 7.10
N PHE A 93 1.87 10.49 6.67
CA PHE A 93 2.76 9.61 5.91
C PHE A 93 3.24 10.28 4.61
N VAL A 94 2.37 11.02 3.96
CA VAL A 94 2.62 11.65 2.66
C VAL A 94 3.39 12.96 2.80
N ASP A 95 3.12 13.73 3.85
CA ASP A 95 3.72 15.07 4.04
C ASP A 95 5.13 15.03 4.66
N GLN A 96 5.48 13.95 5.37
CA GLN A 96 6.82 13.82 5.90
C GLN A 96 7.84 13.63 4.75
N GLU A 97 9.02 14.19 4.88
CA GLU A 97 10.00 14.21 3.80
C GLU A 97 11.20 13.28 4.04
N GLU A 98 11.33 12.70 5.23
CA GLU A 98 12.48 11.90 5.60
C GLU A 98 12.46 10.52 4.96
N PHE A 99 11.30 9.86 4.93
CA PHE A 99 11.15 8.47 4.48
C PHE A 99 10.34 8.39 3.19
N LYS A 100 11.03 8.36 2.06
CA LYS A 100 10.41 8.40 0.72
C LYS A 100 9.50 7.20 0.43
N TYR A 101 9.84 6.00 0.91
CA TYR A 101 9.01 4.80 0.68
C TYR A 101 7.74 4.81 1.53
N LEU A 102 7.79 5.36 2.74
CA LEU A 102 6.60 5.60 3.55
C LEU A 102 5.66 6.58 2.84
N LYS A 103 6.21 7.63 2.23
CA LYS A 103 5.44 8.56 1.42
C LYS A 103 4.72 7.88 0.28
N VAL A 104 5.42 7.04 -0.48
CA VAL A 104 4.82 6.31 -1.61
C VAL A 104 3.75 5.34 -1.13
N LEU A 105 3.95 4.68 -0.01
CA LEU A 105 2.94 3.83 0.61
C LEU A 105 1.64 4.60 0.88
N GLY A 106 1.76 5.79 1.45
CA GLY A 106 0.63 6.68 1.68
C GLY A 106 -0.05 7.15 0.40
N LEU A 107 0.74 7.49 -0.63
CA LEU A 107 0.21 7.91 -1.94
C LEU A 107 -0.58 6.80 -2.63
N VAL A 108 -0.08 5.57 -2.62
CA VAL A 108 -0.79 4.42 -3.20
C VAL A 108 -2.07 4.14 -2.42
N TYR A 109 -2.02 4.21 -1.11
CA TYR A 109 -3.21 4.07 -0.28
C TYR A 109 -4.26 5.13 -0.61
N MET A 110 -3.87 6.40 -0.68
CA MET A 110 -4.78 7.50 -1.04
C MET A 110 -5.42 7.29 -2.42
N ARG A 111 -4.62 6.84 -3.38
CA ARG A 111 -5.10 6.58 -4.74
C ARG A 111 -6.21 5.54 -4.76
N ILE A 112 -6.06 4.48 -3.99
CA ILE A 112 -6.99 3.36 -4.00
C ILE A 112 -8.22 3.64 -3.13
N VAL A 113 -8.02 4.23 -1.96
CA VAL A 113 -9.08 4.42 -0.97
C VAL A 113 -9.87 5.71 -1.21
N TYR A 114 -9.19 6.84 -1.36
CA TYR A 114 -9.87 8.14 -1.50
C TYR A 114 -10.26 8.48 -2.92
N ARG A 115 -9.50 8.02 -3.91
CA ARG A 115 -9.78 8.20 -5.34
C ARG A 115 -9.91 9.67 -5.76
N ASP A 116 -9.13 10.55 -5.13
CA ASP A 116 -9.16 11.99 -5.36
C ASP A 116 -7.82 12.47 -5.93
N LYS A 117 -7.86 12.99 -7.15
CA LYS A 117 -6.69 13.55 -7.83
C LYS A 117 -6.01 14.66 -7.05
N LYS A 118 -6.79 15.49 -6.36
CA LYS A 118 -6.27 16.65 -5.63
C LYS A 118 -5.28 16.28 -4.54
N LEU A 119 -5.39 15.08 -3.98
CA LEU A 119 -4.49 14.59 -2.96
C LEU A 119 -3.12 14.20 -3.53
N LEU A 120 -3.07 13.82 -4.81
CA LEU A 120 -1.86 13.34 -5.47
C LEU A 120 -1.11 14.44 -6.22
N LEU A 121 -1.81 15.42 -6.80
CA LEU A 121 -1.22 16.45 -7.65
C LEU A 121 -0.05 17.22 -7.01
N PRO A 122 -0.09 17.62 -5.73
CA PRO A 122 1.03 18.36 -5.13
C PRO A 122 2.35 17.58 -5.11
N HIS A 123 2.31 16.25 -5.20
CA HIS A 123 3.47 15.37 -5.11
C HIS A 123 4.16 15.12 -6.46
N LEU A 124 3.64 15.67 -7.55
CA LEU A 124 4.32 15.67 -8.86
C LEU A 124 5.63 16.47 -8.86
N GLN A 125 5.92 17.24 -7.80
CA GLN A 125 7.14 18.03 -7.67
C GLN A 125 8.23 17.32 -6.85
N ASP A 126 8.00 16.08 -6.42
CA ASP A 126 9.00 15.29 -5.71
C ASP A 126 9.75 14.42 -6.71
N TYR A 127 11.05 14.69 -6.88
CA TYR A 127 11.90 14.02 -7.89
C TYR A 127 12.87 13.02 -7.27
N ARG A 128 12.67 12.62 -6.02
CA ARG A 128 13.54 11.63 -5.36
C ARG A 128 13.41 10.27 -6.03
N LYS A 129 14.53 9.58 -6.15
CA LYS A 129 14.61 8.27 -6.78
C LYS A 129 14.07 7.18 -5.86
N VAL A 130 13.30 6.26 -6.41
CA VAL A 130 12.77 5.09 -5.71
C VAL A 130 12.98 3.83 -6.54
N ARG A 131 13.23 2.72 -5.87
CA ARG A 131 13.35 1.41 -6.50
C ARG A 131 11.97 0.77 -6.58
N VAL A 132 11.59 0.37 -7.78
CA VAL A 132 10.29 -0.25 -8.05
C VAL A 132 10.51 -1.61 -8.72
N TYR A 133 9.82 -2.63 -8.23
CA TYR A 133 9.73 -3.92 -8.89
C TYR A 133 8.36 -4.07 -9.55
N ASP A 134 8.36 -4.12 -10.88
CA ASP A 134 7.17 -4.36 -11.70
C ASP A 134 7.58 -5.28 -12.85
N ASN A 135 7.54 -6.61 -12.59
CA ASN A 135 8.12 -7.68 -13.41
C ASN A 135 9.64 -7.62 -13.56
N GLU A 136 10.23 -6.45 -13.44
CA GLU A 136 11.67 -6.19 -13.43
C GLU A 136 11.98 -5.03 -12.49
N TRP A 137 13.24 -4.92 -12.08
CA TRP A 137 13.68 -3.79 -11.29
C TRP A 137 13.79 -2.53 -12.14
N LYS A 138 13.16 -1.45 -11.67
CA LYS A 138 13.20 -0.13 -12.30
C LYS A 138 13.64 0.91 -11.27
N LEU A 139 14.35 1.93 -11.74
CA LEU A 139 14.62 3.13 -10.96
C LEU A 139 13.69 4.24 -11.47
N LEU A 140 12.74 4.63 -10.67
CA LEU A 140 11.79 5.71 -10.98
C LEU A 140 11.99 6.88 -10.02
N HIS A 141 11.41 8.03 -10.37
CA HIS A 141 11.28 9.17 -9.47
C HIS A 141 9.85 9.21 -8.90
N ILE A 142 9.67 9.84 -7.77
CA ILE A 142 8.33 9.90 -7.12
C ILE A 142 7.32 10.58 -8.05
N ASP A 143 7.70 11.61 -8.79
CA ASP A 143 6.82 12.26 -9.77
C ASP A 143 6.32 11.28 -10.84
N GLU A 144 7.18 10.39 -11.32
CA GLU A 144 6.81 9.34 -12.27
C GLU A 144 5.82 8.33 -11.65
N VAL A 145 6.03 7.97 -10.38
CA VAL A 145 5.10 7.11 -9.65
C VAL A 145 3.74 7.79 -9.50
N VAL A 146 3.72 9.07 -9.13
CA VAL A 146 2.47 9.84 -9.00
C VAL A 146 1.76 9.96 -10.34
N ASP A 147 2.50 10.19 -11.43
CA ASP A 147 1.94 10.25 -12.77
C ASP A 147 1.26 8.92 -13.16
N SER A 148 1.91 7.79 -12.87
CA SER A 148 1.32 6.47 -13.09
C SER A 148 0.05 6.27 -12.25
N LEU A 149 0.06 6.69 -10.99
CA LEU A 149 -1.12 6.60 -10.13
C LEU A 149 -2.28 7.46 -10.64
N LEU A 150 -2.00 8.57 -11.31
CA LEU A 150 -3.03 9.46 -11.86
C LEU A 150 -3.61 8.95 -13.17
N ASN A 151 -2.81 8.32 -14.02
CA ASN A 151 -3.16 8.05 -15.41
C ASN A 151 -3.32 6.57 -15.76
N ASP A 152 -2.65 5.66 -15.05
CA ASP A 152 -2.70 4.23 -15.36
C ASP A 152 -3.84 3.53 -14.63
N SER A 153 -4.32 2.42 -15.19
CA SER A 153 -5.33 1.56 -14.56
C SER A 153 -4.74 0.53 -13.62
N HIS A 154 -3.44 0.32 -13.67
CA HIS A 154 -2.70 -0.63 -12.84
C HIS A 154 -1.40 -0.01 -12.35
N PHE A 155 -0.96 -0.41 -11.17
CA PHE A 155 0.33 -0.03 -10.61
C PHE A 155 0.92 -1.23 -9.86
N ILE A 156 2.15 -1.63 -10.21
CA ILE A 156 2.84 -2.82 -9.65
C ILE A 156 1.97 -4.09 -9.60
N GLY A 157 1.15 -4.29 -10.63
CA GLY A 157 0.23 -5.43 -10.68
C GLY A 157 -1.05 -5.27 -9.87
N LEU A 158 -1.25 -4.15 -9.20
CA LEU A 158 -2.49 -3.82 -8.50
C LEU A 158 -3.44 -3.06 -9.40
N THR A 159 -4.72 -3.47 -9.40
CA THR A 159 -5.77 -2.73 -10.14
C THR A 159 -6.12 -1.45 -9.38
N LEU A 160 -6.09 -0.33 -10.10
CA LEU A 160 -6.46 0.97 -9.54
C LEU A 160 -7.92 1.27 -9.85
N PRO A 161 -8.74 1.61 -8.84
CA PRO A 161 -10.13 2.03 -9.07
C PRO A 161 -10.20 3.33 -9.88
N LEU A 162 -11.38 3.62 -10.44
CA LEU A 162 -11.60 4.88 -11.15
C LEU A 162 -11.35 6.07 -10.23
N ILE A 163 -10.59 7.04 -10.72
CA ILE A 163 -10.24 8.26 -9.99
C ILE A 163 -11.22 9.39 -10.37
N LYS A 164 -11.53 10.23 -9.40
CA LYS A 164 -12.38 11.40 -9.59
C LYS A 164 -11.57 12.68 -9.78
#